data_76ff3933590ff9695a9df7e219a9b791
#
_entry.id   76ff3933590ff9695a9df7e219a9b791
#
_cell.length_a   1.000
_cell.length_b   1.000
_cell.length_c   1.000
_cell.angle_alpha   90.00
_cell.angle_beta   90.00
_cell.angle_gamma   90.00
#
_symmetry.space_group_name_H-M   'P 1'
#
loop_
_entity.id
_entity.type
_entity.pdbx_description
1 polymer ?
#
loop_
_entity_poly.entity_id
_entity_poly.type
_entity_poly.pdbx_seq_one_letter_code
_entity_poly.pdbx_strand_id
1 'polypeptide(L)'
;IDSDIRVNLTFFGKTVYNQFMNIGCHVSIAKGIDKAPEIASEWGCEAMQIFTHSPSGGSFSPIPEETAKSFQENCRKFKIENVYVHTPYFINLASKSNRIYYGSISSIRKELERASELGAKYAITHLGSAKDLGEEKSIKKAMEGLGKIFEGYNGSAQLLVENSAGAGKIIGSDFNQIGKILKALEKFPIAGICLDTQHSFASGYDWKNDFEENMKKIDLAAGLDKIKLIHANDSLSELESHIDRHTHIGQGKIGAPAFEKFVAFAQKNNIDIICETAYPGVIED
;
A
#
# COMPACT_ATOMS: atom_id res chain seq x y z
N ILE A 1 12.25 9.09 -31.39
CA ILE A 1 11.18 8.08 -31.50
C ILE A 1 10.17 8.49 -30.44
N ASP A 2 9.04 9.06 -30.93
CA ASP A 2 7.95 9.59 -30.11
C ASP A 2 7.29 8.46 -29.30
N SER A 3 7.35 8.55 -27.98
CA SER A 3 6.73 7.61 -27.04
C SER A 3 5.40 8.11 -26.45
N ASP A 4 4.72 9.04 -27.13
CA ASP A 4 3.40 9.53 -26.72
C ASP A 4 2.28 8.90 -27.58
N ILE A 5 2.09 7.59 -27.50
CA ILE A 5 0.84 6.99 -27.99
C ILE A 5 -0.17 7.01 -26.84
N ARG A 6 -0.67 8.20 -26.50
CA ARG A 6 -1.96 8.32 -25.79
C ARG A 6 -3.06 8.05 -26.81
N VAL A 7 -3.59 6.85 -26.82
CA VAL A 7 -4.74 6.49 -27.66
C VAL A 7 -5.98 7.21 -27.13
N ASN A 8 -6.30 8.36 -27.71
CA ASN A 8 -7.57 9.03 -27.48
C ASN A 8 -8.68 8.25 -28.20
N LEU A 9 -9.38 7.39 -27.50
CA LEU A 9 -10.60 6.75 -28.01
C LEU A 9 -11.78 7.70 -27.77
N THR A 10 -12.25 8.34 -28.84
CA THR A 10 -13.46 9.16 -28.81
C THR A 10 -14.66 8.26 -29.10
N PHE A 11 -15.45 7.92 -28.09
CA PHE A 11 -16.76 7.30 -28.27
C PHE A 11 -17.86 8.33 -27.99
N PHE A 12 -18.75 8.55 -28.96
CA PHE A 12 -19.91 9.45 -28.87
C PHE A 12 -19.61 10.89 -28.42
N GLY A 13 -18.54 11.52 -28.94
CA GLY A 13 -18.27 12.94 -28.70
C GLY A 13 -17.84 13.31 -27.27
N LYS A 14 -17.54 12.33 -26.42
CA LYS A 14 -16.91 12.54 -25.11
C LYS A 14 -15.49 12.00 -25.16
N THR A 15 -14.52 12.87 -24.90
CA THR A 15 -13.14 12.45 -24.65
C THR A 15 -13.14 11.68 -23.33
N VAL A 16 -13.06 10.36 -23.40
CA VAL A 16 -12.81 9.55 -22.22
C VAL A 16 -11.32 9.63 -21.96
N TYR A 17 -10.91 10.35 -20.93
CA TYR A 17 -9.56 10.24 -20.41
C TYR A 17 -9.42 8.81 -19.89
N ASN A 18 -8.69 7.97 -20.61
CA ASN A 18 -8.26 6.69 -20.10
C ASN A 18 -7.37 7.01 -18.89
N GLN A 19 -7.89 6.86 -17.69
CA GLN A 19 -7.04 6.80 -16.49
C GLN A 19 -6.27 5.49 -16.62
N PHE A 20 -5.00 5.58 -16.99
CA PHE A 20 -4.13 4.43 -17.03
C PHE A 20 -3.71 4.10 -15.60
N MET A 21 -3.64 2.81 -15.28
CA MET A 21 -2.91 2.28 -14.16
C MET A 21 -1.46 2.78 -14.22
N ASN A 22 -0.92 3.23 -13.10
CA ASN A 22 0.48 3.63 -12.99
C ASN A 22 1.28 2.52 -12.31
N ILE A 23 2.51 2.34 -12.75
CA ILE A 23 3.45 1.39 -12.15
C ILE A 23 4.59 2.18 -11.50
N GLY A 24 5.04 1.72 -10.35
CA GLY A 24 6.15 2.31 -9.65
C GLY A 24 6.72 1.43 -8.56
N CYS A 25 7.55 2.00 -7.73
CA CYS A 25 8.21 1.26 -6.66
C CYS A 25 8.38 2.07 -5.37
N HIS A 26 8.85 1.38 -4.32
CA HIS A 26 9.24 2.03 -3.07
C HIS A 26 10.59 2.73 -3.22
N VAL A 27 10.60 4.05 -3.06
CA VAL A 27 11.79 4.89 -3.26
C VAL A 27 12.33 5.42 -1.93
N SER A 28 13.64 5.37 -1.78
CA SER A 28 14.31 5.89 -0.59
C SER A 28 14.37 7.41 -0.58
N ILE A 29 14.05 8.00 0.57
CA ILE A 29 14.17 9.46 0.81
C ILE A 29 15.53 9.87 1.42
N ALA A 30 16.52 8.99 1.46
CA ALA A 30 17.82 9.25 2.10
C ALA A 30 18.58 10.44 1.49
N LYS A 31 18.32 10.79 0.22
CA LYS A 31 18.89 11.96 -0.47
C LYS A 31 18.06 13.24 -0.32
N GLY A 32 16.98 13.20 0.44
CA GLY A 32 15.97 14.25 0.59
C GLY A 32 14.63 13.81 0.02
N ILE A 33 13.54 14.12 0.73
CA ILE A 33 12.20 13.71 0.30
C ILE A 33 11.79 14.38 -1.02
N ASP A 34 12.21 15.63 -1.23
CA ASP A 34 11.99 16.39 -2.46
C ASP A 34 12.73 15.81 -3.69
N LYS A 35 13.72 14.93 -3.49
CA LYS A 35 14.47 14.23 -4.55
C LYS A 35 13.87 12.89 -4.96
N ALA A 36 12.97 12.34 -4.15
CA ALA A 36 12.36 11.05 -4.43
C ALA A 36 11.63 11.00 -5.79
N PRO A 37 10.89 12.04 -6.24
CA PRO A 37 10.26 12.02 -7.57
C PRO A 37 11.23 11.93 -8.75
N GLU A 38 12.41 12.58 -8.66
CA GLU A 38 13.45 12.49 -9.67
C GLU A 38 14.01 11.07 -9.77
N ILE A 39 14.32 10.46 -8.62
CA ILE A 39 14.81 9.08 -8.54
C ILE A 39 13.78 8.10 -9.09
N ALA A 40 12.50 8.24 -8.71
CA ALA A 40 11.42 7.41 -9.24
C ALA A 40 11.32 7.49 -10.77
N SER A 41 11.40 8.70 -11.32
CA SER A 41 11.36 8.92 -12.77
C SER A 41 12.58 8.34 -13.49
N GLU A 42 13.78 8.42 -12.90
CA GLU A 42 14.99 7.78 -13.42
C GLU A 42 14.86 6.25 -13.51
N TRP A 43 14.04 5.65 -12.64
CA TRP A 43 13.74 4.22 -12.63
C TRP A 43 12.54 3.85 -13.51
N GLY A 44 11.96 4.81 -14.24
CA GLY A 44 10.84 4.59 -15.14
C GLY A 44 9.46 4.56 -14.45
N CYS A 45 9.38 4.95 -13.19
CA CYS A 45 8.14 4.93 -12.42
C CYS A 45 7.19 6.06 -12.83
N GLU A 46 5.89 5.77 -12.86
CA GLU A 46 4.78 6.73 -13.01
C GLU A 46 4.09 7.00 -11.66
N ALA A 47 4.25 6.09 -10.70
CA ALA A 47 3.84 6.25 -9.31
C ALA A 47 5.00 5.93 -8.39
N MET A 48 4.93 6.31 -7.12
CA MET A 48 5.94 5.94 -6.15
C MET A 48 5.37 5.78 -4.75
N GLN A 49 6.03 4.95 -3.95
CA GLN A 49 5.79 4.85 -2.51
C GLN A 49 7.04 5.30 -1.75
N ILE A 50 6.85 5.92 -0.62
CA ILE A 50 7.93 6.38 0.26
C ILE A 50 7.59 6.11 1.73
N PHE A 51 8.62 5.99 2.57
CA PHE A 51 8.51 6.34 3.98
C PHE A 51 8.75 7.84 4.10
N THR A 52 7.99 8.55 4.96
CA THR A 52 8.24 9.99 5.14
C THR A 52 9.33 10.27 6.19
N HIS A 53 9.76 9.24 6.93
CA HIS A 53 10.87 9.26 7.89
C HIS A 53 11.44 7.84 8.04
N SER A 54 12.40 7.63 8.95
CA SER A 54 12.98 6.30 9.18
C SER A 54 11.90 5.28 9.60
N PRO A 55 11.74 4.16 8.85
CA PRO A 55 10.74 3.14 9.17
C PRO A 55 11.05 2.36 10.46
N SER A 56 12.29 2.45 10.96
CA SER A 56 12.70 1.82 12.22
C SER A 56 12.38 2.65 13.46
N GLY A 57 11.83 3.87 13.27
CA GLY A 57 11.50 4.81 14.34
C GLY A 57 12.41 6.03 14.35
N GLY A 58 12.17 6.91 15.30
CA GLY A 58 12.87 8.19 15.43
C GLY A 58 11.90 9.34 15.67
N SER A 59 12.42 10.58 15.65
CA SER A 59 11.59 11.77 15.81
C SER A 59 10.87 12.11 14.51
N PHE A 60 9.59 12.47 14.61
CA PHE A 60 8.86 13.11 13.53
C PHE A 60 9.19 14.60 13.49
N SER A 61 10.19 14.98 12.73
CA SER A 61 10.40 16.40 12.42
C SER A 61 9.35 16.86 11.41
N PRO A 62 8.76 18.05 11.55
CA PRO A 62 7.86 18.62 10.55
C PRO A 62 8.55 18.66 9.17
N ILE A 63 7.80 18.44 8.10
CA ILE A 63 8.30 18.71 6.76
C ILE A 63 8.21 20.22 6.56
N PRO A 64 9.33 20.92 6.24
CA PRO A 64 9.27 22.34 5.92
C PRO A 64 8.32 22.58 4.72
N GLU A 65 7.53 23.65 4.78
CA GLU A 65 6.56 23.98 3.71
C GLU A 65 7.22 24.08 2.33
N GLU A 66 8.41 24.68 2.26
CA GLU A 66 9.19 24.78 1.03
C GLU A 66 9.59 23.40 0.49
N THR A 67 9.93 22.46 1.38
CA THR A 67 10.27 21.08 1.00
C THR A 67 9.05 20.34 0.45
N ALA A 68 7.89 20.47 1.10
CA ALA A 68 6.64 19.87 0.62
C ALA A 68 6.23 20.44 -0.75
N LYS A 69 6.38 21.77 -0.92
CA LYS A 69 6.11 22.44 -2.19
C LYS A 69 7.07 21.95 -3.29
N SER A 70 8.37 21.91 -3.01
CA SER A 70 9.39 21.40 -3.93
C SER A 70 9.12 19.95 -4.33
N PHE A 71 8.71 19.10 -3.37
CA PHE A 71 8.31 17.72 -3.64
C PHE A 71 7.15 17.64 -4.64
N GLN A 72 6.07 18.39 -4.41
CA GLN A 72 4.90 18.42 -5.30
C GLN A 72 5.25 18.99 -6.70
N GLU A 73 6.12 20.00 -6.77
CA GLU A 73 6.61 20.55 -8.04
C GLU A 73 7.44 19.50 -8.79
N ASN A 74 8.30 18.76 -8.10
CA ASN A 74 9.09 17.69 -8.66
C ASN A 74 8.21 16.51 -9.12
N CYS A 75 7.16 16.14 -8.39
CA CYS A 75 6.20 15.14 -8.89
C CYS A 75 5.62 15.55 -10.25
N ARG A 76 5.17 16.81 -10.40
CA ARG A 76 4.66 17.32 -11.68
C ARG A 76 5.74 17.35 -12.76
N LYS A 77 6.95 17.85 -12.43
CA LYS A 77 8.08 17.95 -13.37
C LYS A 77 8.50 16.59 -13.91
N PHE A 78 8.56 15.59 -13.04
CA PHE A 78 9.02 14.24 -13.36
C PHE A 78 7.88 13.27 -13.70
N LYS A 79 6.65 13.78 -13.85
CA LYS A 79 5.45 13.01 -14.25
C LYS A 79 5.13 11.83 -13.30
N ILE A 80 5.34 12.03 -12.01
CA ILE A 80 4.89 11.10 -10.99
C ILE A 80 3.43 11.43 -10.68
N GLU A 81 2.52 10.60 -11.16
CA GLU A 81 1.07 10.85 -11.13
C GLU A 81 0.48 10.59 -9.73
N ASN A 82 0.95 9.55 -9.05
CA ASN A 82 0.46 9.17 -7.72
C ASN A 82 1.60 8.90 -6.74
N VAL A 83 1.40 9.36 -5.51
CA VAL A 83 2.30 9.15 -4.39
C VAL A 83 1.58 8.40 -3.27
N TYR A 84 2.26 7.43 -2.69
CA TYR A 84 1.83 6.61 -1.58
C TYR A 84 2.80 6.75 -0.41
N VAL A 85 2.28 6.73 0.81
CA VAL A 85 3.10 6.81 2.03
C VAL A 85 2.90 5.54 2.83
N HIS A 86 3.97 4.77 3.05
CA HIS A 86 3.88 3.60 3.93
C HIS A 86 4.18 3.99 5.38
N THR A 87 3.40 3.46 6.33
CA THR A 87 3.65 3.67 7.76
C THR A 87 4.83 2.82 8.23
N PRO A 88 5.50 3.19 9.34
CA PRO A 88 6.65 2.43 9.86
C PRO A 88 6.32 1.00 10.26
N TYR A 89 7.33 0.13 10.24
CA TYR A 89 7.20 -1.29 10.58
C TYR A 89 6.81 -1.59 12.04
N PHE A 90 7.04 -0.65 12.97
CA PHE A 90 6.76 -0.88 14.40
C PHE A 90 5.29 -0.70 14.79
N ILE A 91 4.41 -0.37 13.85
CA ILE A 91 2.99 -0.20 14.11
C ILE A 91 2.36 -1.47 14.70
N ASN A 92 1.66 -1.30 15.83
CA ASN A 92 0.90 -2.39 16.45
C ASN A 92 -0.35 -1.86 17.18
N LEU A 93 -1.45 -1.72 16.45
CA LEU A 93 -2.75 -1.30 16.98
C LEU A 93 -3.42 -2.35 17.87
N ALA A 94 -2.88 -3.57 17.94
CA ALA A 94 -3.38 -4.65 18.77
C ALA A 94 -2.56 -4.89 20.05
N SER A 95 -1.52 -4.09 20.31
CA SER A 95 -0.64 -4.27 21.47
C SER A 95 -1.39 -4.08 22.80
N LYS A 96 -1.12 -4.94 23.79
CA LYS A 96 -1.58 -4.75 25.17
C LYS A 96 -0.86 -3.59 25.89
N SER A 97 0.32 -3.21 25.41
CA SER A 97 1.08 -2.05 25.93
C SER A 97 0.45 -0.75 25.45
N ASN A 98 -0.03 0.08 26.37
CA ASN A 98 -0.57 1.40 26.04
C ASN A 98 0.45 2.28 25.32
N ARG A 99 1.72 2.19 25.68
CA ARG A 99 2.80 2.93 25.04
C ARG A 99 2.90 2.60 23.53
N ILE A 100 2.87 1.31 23.19
CA ILE A 100 2.93 0.84 21.80
C ILE A 100 1.63 1.19 21.08
N TYR A 101 0.49 0.94 21.68
CA TYR A 101 -0.83 1.20 21.12
C TYR A 101 -1.03 2.68 20.76
N TYR A 102 -0.88 3.59 21.71
CA TYR A 102 -1.04 5.02 21.48
C TYR A 102 0.11 5.61 20.63
N GLY A 103 1.31 5.05 20.74
CA GLY A 103 2.41 5.37 19.84
C GLY A 103 2.09 5.04 18.39
N SER A 104 1.49 3.88 18.12
CA SER A 104 1.04 3.47 16.79
C SER A 104 -0.05 4.39 16.24
N ILE A 105 -1.07 4.72 17.06
CA ILE A 105 -2.11 5.68 16.68
C ILE A 105 -1.51 7.03 16.29
N SER A 106 -0.62 7.57 17.14
CA SER A 106 0.06 8.84 16.88
C SER A 106 0.92 8.79 15.61
N SER A 107 1.63 7.68 15.37
CA SER A 107 2.46 7.51 14.19
C SER A 107 1.64 7.48 12.90
N ILE A 108 0.60 6.64 12.83
CA ILE A 108 -0.27 6.56 11.65
C ILE A 108 -0.93 7.92 11.38
N ARG A 109 -1.40 8.61 12.43
CA ARG A 109 -1.98 9.95 12.29
C ARG A 109 -1.00 10.93 11.67
N LYS A 110 0.24 10.97 12.14
CA LYS A 110 1.29 11.84 11.61
C LYS A 110 1.63 11.48 10.16
N GLU A 111 1.66 10.20 9.81
CA GLU A 111 1.89 9.78 8.42
C GLU A 111 0.76 10.24 7.50
N LEU A 112 -0.50 10.18 7.93
CA LEU A 112 -1.65 10.72 7.19
C LEU A 112 -1.56 12.24 6.99
N GLU A 113 -1.16 12.98 8.04
CA GLU A 113 -0.95 14.42 7.96
C GLU A 113 0.18 14.76 6.98
N ARG A 114 1.32 14.09 7.07
CA ARG A 114 2.46 14.27 6.15
C ARG A 114 2.11 13.83 4.71
N ALA A 115 1.37 12.73 4.55
CA ALA A 115 0.85 12.32 3.25
C ALA A 115 -0.01 13.43 2.62
N SER A 116 -0.86 14.07 3.41
CA SER A 116 -1.67 15.20 2.96
C SER A 116 -0.82 16.42 2.58
N GLU A 117 0.20 16.75 3.38
CA GLU A 117 1.16 17.84 3.10
C GLU A 117 1.93 17.60 1.79
N LEU A 118 2.27 16.36 1.50
CA LEU A 118 2.98 15.97 0.27
C LEU A 118 2.05 15.82 -0.94
N GLY A 119 0.73 15.87 -0.76
CA GLY A 119 -0.25 15.62 -1.82
C GLY A 119 -0.41 14.14 -2.17
N ALA A 120 0.04 13.24 -1.30
CA ALA A 120 -0.17 11.80 -1.47
C ALA A 120 -1.64 11.44 -1.27
N LYS A 121 -2.12 10.49 -2.09
CA LYS A 121 -3.51 10.05 -2.06
C LYS A 121 -3.81 9.14 -0.88
N TYR A 122 -2.91 8.23 -0.58
CA TYR A 122 -3.07 7.21 0.45
C TYR A 122 -1.86 7.09 1.35
N ALA A 123 -2.14 6.78 2.64
CA ALA A 123 -1.18 6.18 3.55
C ALA A 123 -1.54 4.70 3.73
N ILE A 124 -0.55 3.82 3.77
CA ILE A 124 -0.70 2.37 3.88
C ILE A 124 -0.24 1.92 5.26
N THR A 125 -0.98 1.02 5.91
CA THR A 125 -0.61 0.49 7.22
C THR A 125 -0.96 -0.97 7.43
N HIS A 126 -0.09 -1.67 8.17
CA HIS A 126 -0.42 -2.92 8.84
C HIS A 126 -1.16 -2.67 10.15
N LEU A 127 -1.88 -3.70 10.65
CA LEU A 127 -2.73 -3.57 11.84
C LEU A 127 -2.04 -3.94 13.15
N GLY A 128 -0.96 -4.72 13.07
CA GLY A 128 -0.24 -5.22 14.23
C GLY A 128 -0.61 -6.65 14.61
N SER A 129 0.02 -7.18 15.68
CA SER A 129 -0.01 -8.60 16.01
C SER A 129 -1.05 -8.94 17.09
N ALA A 130 -1.79 -10.03 16.84
CA ALA A 130 -2.76 -10.62 17.78
C ALA A 130 -2.10 -11.48 18.90
N LYS A 131 -0.77 -11.54 18.95
CA LYS A 131 -0.01 -12.42 19.85
C LYS A 131 -0.35 -12.21 21.33
N ASP A 132 -0.59 -10.96 21.73
CA ASP A 132 -0.77 -10.61 23.15
C ASP A 132 -2.20 -10.84 23.67
N LEU A 133 -3.21 -10.63 22.83
CA LEU A 133 -4.62 -10.56 23.24
C LEU A 133 -5.49 -11.66 22.64
N GLY A 134 -4.96 -12.40 21.65
CA GLY A 134 -5.73 -13.28 20.79
C GLY A 134 -6.49 -12.51 19.71
N GLU A 135 -6.97 -13.22 18.70
CA GLU A 135 -7.46 -12.63 17.44
C GLU A 135 -8.64 -11.67 17.67
N GLU A 136 -9.72 -12.13 18.27
CA GLU A 136 -10.95 -11.35 18.42
C GLU A 136 -10.74 -10.02 19.16
N LYS A 137 -10.05 -10.08 20.31
CA LYS A 137 -9.75 -8.88 21.11
C LYS A 137 -8.79 -7.94 20.39
N SER A 138 -7.86 -8.51 19.63
CA SER A 138 -6.89 -7.74 18.86
C SER A 138 -7.54 -7.00 17.70
N ILE A 139 -8.45 -7.64 16.97
CA ILE A 139 -9.23 -7.00 15.90
C ILE A 139 -10.08 -5.85 16.47
N LYS A 140 -10.79 -6.10 17.57
CA LYS A 140 -11.58 -5.06 18.25
C LYS A 140 -10.69 -3.87 18.64
N LYS A 141 -9.55 -4.14 19.27
CA LYS A 141 -8.62 -3.08 19.68
C LYS A 141 -8.03 -2.32 18.51
N ALA A 142 -7.69 -3.00 17.42
CA ALA A 142 -7.23 -2.35 16.18
C ALA A 142 -8.31 -1.43 15.58
N MET A 143 -9.58 -1.88 15.56
CA MET A 143 -10.71 -1.02 15.11
C MET A 143 -10.87 0.22 15.99
N GLU A 144 -10.79 0.09 17.31
CA GLU A 144 -10.82 1.23 18.23
C GLU A 144 -9.65 2.20 17.96
N GLY A 145 -8.45 1.66 17.71
CA GLY A 145 -7.26 2.44 17.36
C GLY A 145 -7.41 3.19 16.05
N LEU A 146 -7.91 2.50 15.02
CA LEU A 146 -8.20 3.12 13.72
C LEU A 146 -9.21 4.26 13.85
N GLY A 147 -10.28 4.09 14.63
CA GLY A 147 -11.24 5.17 14.90
C GLY A 147 -10.58 6.40 15.55
N LYS A 148 -9.69 6.18 16.54
CA LYS A 148 -8.97 7.27 17.23
C LYS A 148 -7.98 8.03 16.31
N ILE A 149 -7.42 7.38 15.30
CA ILE A 149 -6.55 8.02 14.31
C ILE A 149 -7.27 9.17 13.63
N PHE A 150 -8.58 9.05 13.39
CA PHE A 150 -9.35 10.03 12.66
C PHE A 150 -10.06 11.08 13.53
N GLU A 151 -9.97 11.00 14.85
CA GLU A 151 -10.50 12.03 15.76
C GLU A 151 -9.82 13.39 15.48
N GLY A 152 -10.57 14.36 14.90
CA GLY A 152 -10.05 15.67 14.50
C GLY A 152 -9.08 15.65 13.32
N TYR A 153 -9.05 14.59 12.49
CA TYR A 153 -8.28 14.57 11.26
C TYR A 153 -8.98 15.40 10.18
N ASN A 154 -8.23 16.31 9.54
CA ASN A 154 -8.73 17.20 8.49
C ASN A 154 -7.87 17.14 7.21
N GLY A 155 -6.94 16.18 7.12
CA GLY A 155 -6.11 16.01 5.93
C GLY A 155 -6.87 15.41 4.75
N SER A 156 -6.27 15.49 3.56
CA SER A 156 -6.84 14.94 2.32
C SER A 156 -6.52 13.47 2.09
N ALA A 157 -5.40 12.99 2.64
CA ALA A 157 -4.98 11.59 2.46
C ALA A 157 -5.92 10.62 3.19
N GLN A 158 -6.18 9.48 2.56
CA GLN A 158 -6.98 8.41 3.14
C GLN A 158 -6.09 7.22 3.53
N LEU A 159 -6.59 6.34 4.39
CA LEU A 159 -5.85 5.17 4.84
C LEU A 159 -6.20 3.95 3.99
N LEU A 160 -5.19 3.15 3.64
CA LEU A 160 -5.35 1.78 3.17
C LEU A 160 -4.87 0.82 4.24
N VAL A 161 -5.62 -0.25 4.41
CA VAL A 161 -5.21 -1.40 5.24
C VAL A 161 -4.53 -2.40 4.33
N GLU A 162 -3.29 -2.73 4.63
CA GLU A 162 -2.56 -3.76 3.91
C GLU A 162 -2.81 -5.14 4.52
N ASN A 163 -3.00 -6.15 3.66
CA ASN A 163 -3.01 -7.53 4.12
C ASN A 163 -1.61 -7.95 4.59
N SER A 164 -1.52 -9.00 5.39
CA SER A 164 -0.28 -9.45 6.00
C SER A 164 0.00 -10.92 5.70
N ALA A 165 1.28 -11.30 5.74
CA ALA A 165 1.71 -12.70 5.64
C ALA A 165 1.26 -13.57 6.84
N GLY A 166 0.73 -12.95 7.92
CA GLY A 166 0.39 -13.65 9.16
C GLY A 166 1.59 -13.96 10.04
N ALA A 167 2.79 -13.50 9.69
CA ALA A 167 3.99 -13.64 10.48
C ALA A 167 3.78 -13.09 11.90
N GLY A 168 4.13 -13.86 12.93
CA GLY A 168 3.92 -13.43 14.32
C GLY A 168 2.46 -13.13 14.68
N LYS A 169 1.48 -13.73 13.99
CA LYS A 169 0.05 -13.51 14.15
C LYS A 169 -0.39 -12.07 13.86
N ILE A 170 0.18 -11.42 12.86
CA ILE A 170 -0.26 -10.10 12.39
C ILE A 170 -1.68 -10.23 11.82
N ILE A 171 -2.56 -9.29 12.21
CA ILE A 171 -3.95 -9.20 11.77
C ILE A 171 -3.97 -8.81 10.29
N GLY A 172 -4.93 -9.36 9.52
CA GLY A 172 -5.10 -9.04 8.11
C GLY A 172 -4.51 -10.09 7.17
N SER A 173 -4.09 -11.25 7.68
CA SER A 173 -3.72 -12.40 6.84
C SER A 173 -4.93 -13.10 6.22
N ASP A 174 -6.13 -12.89 6.79
CA ASP A 174 -7.42 -13.33 6.24
C ASP A 174 -8.23 -12.09 5.84
N PHE A 175 -8.65 -12.01 4.57
CA PHE A 175 -9.45 -10.89 4.07
C PHE A 175 -10.82 -10.77 4.75
N ASN A 176 -11.34 -11.82 5.38
CA ASN A 176 -12.52 -11.70 6.24
C ASN A 176 -12.28 -10.78 7.45
N GLN A 177 -11.06 -10.75 8.00
CA GLN A 177 -10.71 -9.83 9.09
C GLN A 177 -10.72 -8.39 8.57
N ILE A 178 -10.11 -8.15 7.40
CA ILE A 178 -10.05 -6.82 6.78
C ILE A 178 -11.46 -6.35 6.40
N GLY A 179 -12.28 -7.19 5.79
CA GLY A 179 -13.66 -6.86 5.41
C GLY A 179 -14.52 -6.46 6.62
N LYS A 180 -14.40 -7.17 7.75
CA LYS A 180 -15.06 -6.81 9.02
C LYS A 180 -14.61 -5.43 9.53
N ILE A 181 -13.32 -5.13 9.44
CA ILE A 181 -12.74 -3.84 9.87
C ILE A 181 -13.25 -2.72 8.98
N LEU A 182 -13.19 -2.87 7.66
CA LEU A 182 -13.65 -1.85 6.71
C LEU A 182 -15.14 -1.55 6.88
N LYS A 183 -15.97 -2.59 7.02
CA LYS A 183 -17.41 -2.45 7.26
C LYS A 183 -17.71 -1.72 8.56
N ALA A 184 -17.01 -2.04 9.65
CA ALA A 184 -17.22 -1.40 10.94
C ALA A 184 -16.78 0.07 10.96
N LEU A 185 -15.87 0.46 10.08
CA LEU A 185 -15.24 1.77 10.04
C LEU A 185 -15.58 2.57 8.77
N GLU A 186 -16.64 2.22 8.06
CA GLU A 186 -17.05 2.85 6.79
C GLU A 186 -17.26 4.37 6.85
N LYS A 187 -17.50 4.91 8.05
CA LYS A 187 -17.66 6.35 8.28
C LYS A 187 -16.35 7.14 8.34
N PHE A 188 -15.22 6.46 8.43
CA PHE A 188 -13.89 7.06 8.49
C PHE A 188 -13.23 7.07 7.11
N PRO A 189 -12.24 7.94 6.86
CA PRO A 189 -11.53 8.02 5.60
C PRO A 189 -10.54 6.85 5.43
N ILE A 190 -11.05 5.62 5.51
CA ILE A 190 -10.36 4.38 5.17
C ILE A 190 -10.86 3.97 3.79
N ALA A 191 -10.02 4.19 2.76
CA ALA A 191 -10.43 4.02 1.38
C ALA A 191 -10.59 2.56 0.96
N GLY A 192 -9.86 1.65 1.61
CA GLY A 192 -9.90 0.24 1.28
C GLY A 192 -8.61 -0.52 1.62
N ILE A 193 -8.19 -1.33 0.68
CA ILE A 193 -7.13 -2.34 0.83
C ILE A 193 -5.95 -1.99 -0.07
N CYS A 194 -4.75 -2.14 0.45
CA CYS A 194 -3.54 -2.41 -0.30
C CYS A 194 -3.36 -3.93 -0.35
N LEU A 195 -3.46 -4.52 -1.55
CA LEU A 195 -3.27 -5.95 -1.75
C LEU A 195 -1.80 -6.24 -2.00
N ASP A 196 -1.10 -6.80 -1.01
CA ASP A 196 0.22 -7.36 -1.21
C ASP A 196 0.13 -8.82 -1.65
N THR A 197 0.77 -9.10 -2.79
CA THR A 197 0.72 -10.42 -3.45
C THR A 197 1.55 -11.47 -2.72
N GLN A 198 2.71 -11.07 -2.16
CA GLN A 198 3.57 -11.95 -1.37
C GLN A 198 2.93 -12.29 -0.02
N HIS A 199 2.40 -11.27 0.69
CA HIS A 199 1.73 -11.47 1.96
C HIS A 199 0.52 -12.40 1.84
N SER A 200 -0.31 -12.19 0.82
CA SER A 200 -1.46 -13.07 0.58
C SER A 200 -1.03 -14.48 0.20
N PHE A 201 0.01 -14.67 -0.62
CA PHE A 201 0.55 -15.98 -0.94
C PHE A 201 1.07 -16.69 0.31
N ALA A 202 1.86 -16.02 1.13
CA ALA A 202 2.37 -16.56 2.38
C ALA A 202 1.26 -16.86 3.41
N SER A 203 0.09 -16.24 3.30
CA SER A 203 -1.08 -16.53 4.14
C SER A 203 -2.05 -17.56 3.55
N GLY A 204 -1.74 -18.17 2.39
CA GLY A 204 -2.48 -19.30 1.84
C GLY A 204 -3.32 -19.01 0.58
N TYR A 205 -3.14 -17.85 -0.07
CA TYR A 205 -3.78 -17.54 -1.35
C TYR A 205 -2.88 -17.99 -2.50
N ASP A 206 -3.15 -19.15 -3.09
CA ASP A 206 -2.36 -19.71 -4.21
C ASP A 206 -2.62 -18.96 -5.52
N TRP A 207 -1.86 -17.90 -5.76
CA TRP A 207 -1.95 -17.09 -6.97
C TRP A 207 -1.52 -17.84 -8.24
N LYS A 208 -0.68 -18.85 -8.08
CA LYS A 208 -0.14 -19.62 -9.19
C LYS A 208 -1.20 -20.54 -9.79
N ASN A 209 -1.95 -21.25 -8.94
CA ASN A 209 -2.86 -22.28 -9.38
C ASN A 209 -4.34 -21.86 -9.32
N ASP A 210 -4.72 -21.02 -8.34
CA ASP A 210 -6.11 -20.72 -8.00
C ASP A 210 -6.45 -19.22 -8.04
N PHE A 211 -5.85 -18.46 -8.99
CA PHE A 211 -5.99 -17.00 -9.07
C PHE A 211 -7.45 -16.54 -9.00
N GLU A 212 -8.30 -17.05 -9.90
CA GLU A 212 -9.71 -16.62 -10.02
C GLU A 212 -10.53 -16.99 -8.76
N GLU A 213 -10.23 -18.14 -8.16
CA GLU A 213 -10.90 -18.56 -6.93
C GLU A 213 -10.49 -17.69 -5.74
N ASN A 214 -9.21 -17.31 -5.65
CA ASN A 214 -8.74 -16.42 -4.62
C ASN A 214 -9.31 -14.99 -4.78
N MET A 215 -9.43 -14.49 -6.01
CA MET A 215 -10.12 -13.22 -6.26
C MET A 215 -11.58 -13.27 -5.82
N LYS A 216 -12.31 -14.37 -6.07
CA LYS A 216 -13.67 -14.56 -5.56
C LYS A 216 -13.74 -14.59 -4.03
N LYS A 217 -12.78 -15.27 -3.36
CA LYS A 217 -12.70 -15.27 -1.90
C LYS A 217 -12.54 -13.85 -1.35
N ILE A 218 -11.68 -13.03 -1.97
CA ILE A 218 -11.47 -11.65 -1.56
C ILE A 218 -12.74 -10.81 -1.82
N ASP A 219 -13.40 -11.01 -2.95
CA ASP A 219 -14.66 -10.32 -3.27
C ASP A 219 -15.74 -10.59 -2.23
N LEU A 220 -15.94 -11.84 -1.87
CA LEU A 220 -16.91 -12.24 -0.85
C LEU A 220 -16.56 -11.71 0.55
N ALA A 221 -15.27 -11.65 0.88
CA ALA A 221 -14.78 -11.26 2.20
C ALA A 221 -14.78 -9.75 2.41
N ALA A 222 -14.33 -8.99 1.42
CA ALA A 222 -14.05 -7.56 1.57
C ALA A 222 -14.52 -6.70 0.38
N GLY A 223 -14.82 -7.30 -0.79
CA GLY A 223 -15.15 -6.62 -2.03
C GLY A 223 -13.92 -6.26 -2.86
N LEU A 224 -13.89 -6.64 -4.14
CA LEU A 224 -12.78 -6.27 -5.04
C LEU A 224 -12.73 -4.76 -5.31
N ASP A 225 -13.85 -4.05 -5.20
CA ASP A 225 -13.94 -2.60 -5.31
C ASP A 225 -13.17 -1.86 -4.18
N LYS A 226 -12.84 -2.57 -3.10
CA LYS A 226 -12.05 -2.04 -1.98
C LYS A 226 -10.54 -2.11 -2.24
N ILE A 227 -10.07 -2.87 -3.21
CA ILE A 227 -8.65 -2.86 -3.58
C ILE A 227 -8.34 -1.53 -4.28
N LYS A 228 -7.41 -0.76 -3.72
CA LYS A 228 -7.04 0.59 -4.19
C LYS A 228 -5.58 0.71 -4.61
N LEU A 229 -4.79 -0.27 -4.23
CA LEU A 229 -3.37 -0.38 -4.54
C LEU A 229 -2.99 -1.85 -4.53
N ILE A 230 -2.05 -2.24 -5.37
CA ILE A 230 -1.42 -3.55 -5.35
C ILE A 230 0.07 -3.37 -5.04
N HIS A 231 0.56 -4.02 -3.98
CA HIS A 231 1.98 -4.28 -3.82
C HIS A 231 2.32 -5.56 -4.58
N ALA A 232 3.03 -5.41 -5.70
CA ALA A 232 3.42 -6.53 -6.55
C ALA A 232 4.80 -7.04 -6.13
N ASN A 233 4.80 -8.07 -5.31
CA ASN A 233 5.98 -8.70 -4.76
C ASN A 233 5.91 -10.21 -4.98
N ASP A 234 6.94 -10.82 -5.59
CA ASP A 234 7.01 -12.28 -5.66
C ASP A 234 7.54 -12.85 -4.34
N SER A 235 7.38 -14.14 -4.10
CA SER A 235 7.66 -14.77 -2.81
C SER A 235 8.86 -15.70 -2.84
N LEU A 236 9.82 -15.48 -1.97
CA LEU A 236 10.86 -16.47 -1.65
C LEU A 236 10.32 -17.59 -0.77
N SER A 237 9.31 -17.30 0.05
CA SER A 237 8.72 -18.27 0.97
C SER A 237 7.64 -19.11 0.27
N GLU A 238 7.40 -20.29 0.84
CA GLU A 238 6.38 -21.21 0.32
C GLU A 238 4.96 -20.69 0.63
N LEU A 239 3.99 -21.22 -0.11
CA LEU A 239 2.57 -21.01 0.14
C LEU A 239 2.23 -21.38 1.59
N GLU A 240 1.40 -20.53 2.26
CA GLU A 240 0.94 -20.75 3.63
C GLU A 240 2.07 -20.85 4.69
N SER A 241 3.26 -20.34 4.36
CA SER A 241 4.42 -20.37 5.26
C SER A 241 4.34 -19.36 6.40
N HIS A 242 3.52 -18.33 6.28
CA HIS A 242 3.46 -17.18 7.18
C HIS A 242 4.82 -16.48 7.37
N ILE A 243 5.62 -16.45 6.28
CA ILE A 243 6.94 -15.81 6.26
C ILE A 243 6.91 -14.69 5.23
N ASP A 244 7.16 -13.48 5.70
CA ASP A 244 7.29 -12.29 4.87
C ASP A 244 8.71 -12.23 4.27
N ARG A 245 8.83 -12.55 2.97
CA ARG A 245 10.07 -12.51 2.21
C ARG A 245 9.78 -12.26 0.73
N HIS A 246 9.97 -11.00 0.34
CA HIS A 246 9.82 -10.54 -1.04
C HIS A 246 10.99 -10.99 -1.91
N THR A 247 10.73 -11.15 -3.21
CA THR A 247 11.73 -11.26 -4.26
C THR A 247 11.20 -10.64 -5.54
N HIS A 248 12.06 -10.51 -6.54
CA HIS A 248 11.75 -9.92 -7.84
C HIS A 248 10.69 -10.72 -8.60
N ILE A 249 9.89 -10.03 -9.38
CA ILE A 249 8.79 -10.62 -10.16
C ILE A 249 9.31 -11.73 -11.08
N GLY A 250 8.66 -12.90 -11.02
CA GLY A 250 9.05 -14.08 -11.78
C GLY A 250 10.23 -14.87 -11.22
N GLN A 251 10.87 -14.41 -10.14
CA GLN A 251 11.99 -15.11 -9.50
C GLN A 251 11.59 -15.87 -8.24
N GLY A 252 10.32 -15.81 -7.87
CA GLY A 252 9.76 -16.45 -6.67
C GLY A 252 8.81 -17.59 -6.96
N LYS A 253 8.04 -17.95 -5.94
CA LYS A 253 7.12 -19.09 -5.93
C LYS A 253 5.77 -18.78 -6.58
N ILE A 254 5.38 -17.49 -6.63
CA ILE A 254 4.16 -17.00 -7.32
C ILE A 254 4.36 -17.13 -8.83
N GLY A 255 5.44 -16.54 -9.35
CA GLY A 255 5.87 -16.64 -10.75
C GLY A 255 5.15 -15.67 -11.71
N ALA A 256 5.83 -15.29 -12.78
CA ALA A 256 5.38 -14.29 -13.75
C ALA A 256 3.95 -14.45 -14.29
N PRO A 257 3.43 -15.66 -14.60
CA PRO A 257 2.07 -15.80 -15.13
C PRO A 257 0.96 -15.28 -14.20
N ALA A 258 1.17 -15.30 -12.88
CA ALA A 258 0.22 -14.72 -11.95
C ALA A 258 0.26 -13.18 -11.98
N PHE A 259 1.45 -12.61 -12.15
CA PHE A 259 1.59 -11.13 -12.25
C PHE A 259 0.97 -10.59 -13.54
N GLU A 260 1.00 -11.31 -14.66
CA GLU A 260 0.25 -10.93 -15.86
C GLU A 260 -1.26 -10.76 -15.57
N LYS A 261 -1.84 -11.65 -14.73
CA LYS A 261 -3.23 -11.55 -14.30
C LYS A 261 -3.46 -10.38 -13.35
N PHE A 262 -2.53 -10.10 -12.42
CA PHE A 262 -2.61 -8.92 -11.55
C PHE A 262 -2.57 -7.63 -12.34
N VAL A 263 -1.67 -7.52 -13.33
CA VAL A 263 -1.59 -6.37 -14.24
C VAL A 263 -2.92 -6.20 -15.00
N ALA A 264 -3.45 -7.27 -15.58
CA ALA A 264 -4.75 -7.21 -16.29
C ALA A 264 -5.90 -6.78 -15.37
N PHE A 265 -5.93 -7.28 -14.12
CA PHE A 265 -6.91 -6.86 -13.11
C PHE A 265 -6.74 -5.38 -12.74
N ALA A 266 -5.51 -4.93 -12.50
CA ALA A 266 -5.19 -3.56 -12.13
C ALA A 266 -5.57 -2.57 -13.26
N GLN A 267 -5.23 -2.89 -14.51
CA GLN A 267 -5.61 -2.11 -15.70
C GLN A 267 -7.13 -1.97 -15.82
N LYS A 268 -7.87 -3.07 -15.69
CA LYS A 268 -9.33 -3.07 -15.78
C LYS A 268 -10.00 -2.18 -14.73
N ASN A 269 -9.38 -2.08 -13.55
CA ASN A 269 -9.97 -1.40 -12.39
C ASN A 269 -9.30 -0.05 -12.06
N ASN A 270 -8.33 0.41 -12.87
CA ASN A 270 -7.53 1.63 -12.64
C ASN A 270 -6.87 1.65 -11.25
N ILE A 271 -6.19 0.57 -10.92
CA ILE A 271 -5.48 0.38 -9.65
C ILE A 271 -3.99 0.46 -9.95
N ASP A 272 -3.26 1.28 -9.22
CA ASP A 272 -1.81 1.39 -9.37
C ASP A 272 -1.09 0.17 -8.76
N ILE A 273 0.10 -0.07 -9.26
CA ILE A 273 0.99 -1.15 -8.79
C ILE A 273 2.29 -0.54 -8.25
N ILE A 274 2.70 -1.00 -7.09
CA ILE A 274 3.99 -0.64 -6.46
C ILE A 274 4.78 -1.90 -6.17
N CYS A 275 6.03 -1.94 -6.65
CA CYS A 275 7.00 -2.98 -6.31
C CYS A 275 7.82 -2.56 -5.10
N GLU A 276 8.06 -3.48 -4.15
CA GLU A 276 8.84 -3.22 -2.93
C GLU A 276 10.10 -4.09 -2.85
N THR A 277 10.56 -4.54 -3.99
CA THR A 277 11.76 -5.35 -4.12
C THR A 277 13.03 -4.51 -4.04
N ALA A 278 14.17 -5.16 -3.88
CA ALA A 278 15.44 -4.46 -3.64
C ALA A 278 16.01 -3.82 -4.92
N TYR A 279 16.55 -2.60 -4.78
CA TYR A 279 17.37 -1.98 -5.83
C TYR A 279 18.70 -2.78 -6.00
N PRO A 280 19.25 -2.97 -7.24
CA PRO A 280 18.73 -2.39 -8.49
C PRO A 280 17.64 -3.21 -9.20
N GLY A 281 17.38 -4.44 -8.79
CA GLY A 281 16.49 -5.35 -9.50
C GLY A 281 15.04 -4.87 -9.60
N VAL A 282 14.58 -3.99 -8.72
CA VAL A 282 13.25 -3.38 -8.78
C VAL A 282 12.99 -2.59 -10.08
N ILE A 283 14.05 -2.19 -10.79
CA ILE A 283 13.95 -1.50 -12.09
C ILE A 283 13.49 -2.46 -13.20
N GLU A 284 13.76 -3.75 -13.03
CA GLU A 284 13.40 -4.80 -13.99
C GLU A 284 12.02 -5.40 -13.70
N ASP A 285 11.51 -5.20 -12.47
CA ASP A 285 10.19 -5.65 -12.05
C ASP A 285 9.07 -4.84 -12.72
#